data_f62709e3fcbec725a7170f844b6eebaa
#
_entry.id   f62709e3fcbec725a7170f844b6eebaa
#
_cell.length_a   1.000
_cell.length_b   1.000
_cell.length_c   1.000
_cell.angle_alpha   90.00
_cell.angle_beta   90.00
_cell.angle_gamma   90.00
#
_symmetry.space_group_name_H-M   'P 1'
#
loop_
_entity.id
_entity.type
_entity.pdbx_description
1 polymer ?
#
loop_
_entity_poly.entity_id
_entity_poly.type
_entity_poly.pdbx_seq_one_letter_code
_entity_poly.pdbx_strand_id
1 'polypeptide(L)'
;EAILGQTEENQKKQVKPSYMMVKVGSWGEHPIQLHRFFAWDEVTVKEDAPYLISADNCFCSETRTLGMVDVTEEECQAHPEYMSDAGKMYWNLTMDKKMTFNVGYGASEPLRDAEAFEMFWHCEGMKTAFEGKVVLNGEEYIVSKEDSYGYADKNWGRDFTSPWVWLA
;
A
#
# COMPACT_ATOMS: atom_id res chain seq x y z
N GLU A 1 -2.95 0.64 -2.90
CA GLU A 1 -3.95 -0.42 -2.80
C GLU A 1 -4.63 -0.61 -4.15
N ALA A 2 -4.73 -1.85 -4.64
CA ALA A 2 -5.47 -2.19 -5.85
C ALA A 2 -6.79 -2.85 -5.43
N ILE A 3 -7.91 -2.25 -5.80
CA ILE A 3 -9.22 -2.78 -5.47
C ILE A 3 -9.79 -3.54 -6.66
N LEU A 4 -9.99 -4.82 -6.45
CA LEU A 4 -10.64 -5.73 -7.40
C LEU A 4 -12.16 -5.68 -7.22
N GLY A 5 -12.89 -5.80 -8.30
CA GLY A 5 -14.34 -6.07 -8.25
C GLY A 5 -14.57 -7.50 -7.76
N GLN A 6 -14.94 -7.67 -6.49
CA GLN A 6 -14.74 -8.89 -5.71
C GLN A 6 -15.94 -9.84 -5.63
N THR A 7 -17.06 -9.55 -6.28
CA THR A 7 -18.23 -10.44 -6.24
C THR A 7 -18.03 -11.67 -7.15
N GLU A 8 -18.69 -12.80 -6.83
CA GLU A 8 -18.71 -13.98 -7.72
C GLU A 8 -19.13 -13.62 -9.14
N GLU A 9 -20.04 -12.67 -9.30
CA GLU A 9 -20.48 -12.19 -10.59
C GLU A 9 -19.35 -11.49 -11.33
N ASN A 10 -18.56 -10.66 -10.66
CA ASN A 10 -17.42 -9.96 -11.23
C ASN A 10 -16.31 -10.92 -11.63
N GLN A 11 -16.07 -11.97 -10.83
CA GLN A 11 -15.10 -13.02 -11.17
C GLN A 11 -15.51 -13.81 -12.40
N LYS A 12 -16.79 -14.19 -12.53
CA LYS A 12 -17.33 -14.85 -13.72
C LYS A 12 -17.20 -13.98 -14.97
N LYS A 13 -17.28 -12.66 -14.80
CA LYS A 13 -17.08 -11.67 -15.87
C LYS A 13 -15.62 -11.31 -16.10
N GLN A 14 -14.68 -11.88 -15.36
CA GLN A 14 -13.25 -11.55 -15.41
C GLN A 14 -12.98 -10.04 -15.18
N VAL A 15 -13.66 -9.46 -14.22
CA VAL A 15 -13.49 -8.04 -13.87
C VAL A 15 -12.08 -7.81 -13.34
N LYS A 16 -11.39 -6.85 -13.92
CA LYS A 16 -10.05 -6.41 -13.50
C LYS A 16 -10.15 -5.37 -12.38
N PRO A 17 -9.04 -5.10 -11.68
CA PRO A 17 -8.95 -3.96 -10.79
C PRO A 17 -9.40 -2.69 -11.51
N SER A 18 -10.15 -1.84 -10.84
CA SER A 18 -10.65 -0.58 -11.41
C SER A 18 -9.67 0.57 -11.23
N TYR A 19 -8.87 0.54 -10.16
CA TYR A 19 -7.89 1.59 -9.85
C TYR A 19 -6.83 1.10 -8.86
N MET A 20 -5.75 1.88 -8.74
CA MET A 20 -4.79 1.82 -7.65
C MET A 20 -4.92 3.09 -6.81
N MET A 21 -4.90 2.96 -5.50
CA MET A 21 -4.82 4.09 -4.58
C MET A 21 -3.44 4.10 -3.91
N VAL A 22 -2.80 5.26 -3.91
CA VAL A 22 -1.66 5.56 -3.04
C VAL A 22 -2.15 6.43 -1.90
N LYS A 23 -1.96 5.94 -0.69
CA LYS A 23 -2.31 6.64 0.53
C LYS A 23 -1.03 6.91 1.32
N VAL A 24 -0.83 8.15 1.71
CA VAL A 24 0.27 8.59 2.57
C VAL A 24 -0.26 9.48 3.67
N GLY A 25 0.42 9.52 4.80
CA GLY A 25 -0.03 10.35 5.92
C GLY A 25 0.99 10.49 7.02
N SER A 26 0.74 11.44 7.90
CA SER A 26 1.48 11.68 9.13
C SER A 26 0.49 11.69 10.29
N TRP A 27 0.85 11.02 11.37
CA TRP A 27 0.05 10.93 12.59
C TRP A 27 0.86 11.56 13.73
N GLY A 28 0.58 12.79 14.03
CA GLY A 28 1.22 13.56 15.07
C GLY A 28 0.25 14.62 15.62
N GLU A 29 0.80 15.73 16.07
CA GLU A 29 0.00 16.84 16.58
C GLU A 29 -0.93 17.45 15.51
N HIS A 30 -0.47 17.42 14.26
CA HIS A 30 -1.23 17.88 13.09
C HIS A 30 -1.32 16.71 12.08
N PRO A 31 -2.28 15.77 12.27
CA PRO A 31 -2.41 14.65 11.36
C PRO A 31 -2.85 15.11 9.97
N ILE A 32 -2.30 14.46 8.94
CA ILE A 32 -2.68 14.68 7.55
C ILE A 32 -2.73 13.34 6.82
N GLN A 33 -3.68 13.19 5.91
CA GLN A 33 -3.85 12.00 5.11
C GLN A 33 -4.13 12.38 3.66
N LEU A 34 -3.24 12.01 2.75
CA LEU A 34 -3.32 12.34 1.33
C LEU A 34 -3.60 11.06 0.53
N HIS A 35 -4.55 11.14 -0.39
CA HIS A 35 -4.93 10.04 -1.26
C HIS A 35 -4.77 10.45 -2.73
N ARG A 36 -4.18 9.55 -3.53
CA ARG A 36 -4.11 9.69 -4.97
C ARG A 36 -4.59 8.40 -5.63
N PHE A 37 -5.41 8.55 -6.66
CA PHE A 37 -5.98 7.45 -7.42
C PHE A 37 -5.41 7.43 -8.83
N PHE A 38 -5.14 6.23 -9.34
CA PHE A 38 -4.65 5.98 -10.68
C PHE A 38 -5.59 4.99 -11.36
N ALA A 39 -5.93 5.24 -12.61
CA ALA A 39 -6.64 4.25 -13.41
C ALA A 39 -5.78 2.99 -13.59
N TRP A 40 -6.41 1.84 -13.74
CA TRP A 40 -5.66 0.57 -13.76
C TRP A 40 -4.70 0.44 -14.94
N ASP A 41 -4.99 1.09 -16.06
CA ASP A 41 -4.13 1.14 -17.24
C ASP A 41 -2.85 2.00 -17.05
N GLU A 42 -2.82 2.83 -16.01
CA GLU A 42 -1.63 3.58 -15.59
C GLU A 42 -0.72 2.76 -14.65
N VAL A 43 -1.18 1.58 -14.20
CA VAL A 43 -0.49 0.78 -13.18
C VAL A 43 0.38 -0.30 -13.82
N THR A 44 1.62 -0.39 -13.39
CA THR A 44 2.52 -1.49 -13.72
C THR A 44 2.72 -2.37 -12.50
N VAL A 45 2.46 -3.66 -12.64
CA VAL A 45 2.71 -4.68 -11.62
C VAL A 45 3.69 -5.70 -12.18
N LYS A 46 4.76 -5.95 -11.43
CA LYS A 46 5.67 -7.07 -11.66
C LYS A 46 5.56 -8.00 -10.45
N GLU A 47 4.99 -9.18 -10.67
CA GLU A 47 4.69 -10.15 -9.61
C GLU A 47 5.90 -11.02 -9.25
N ASP A 48 6.75 -11.32 -10.24
CA ASP A 48 7.99 -12.07 -10.03
C ASP A 48 9.01 -11.26 -9.24
N ALA A 49 9.80 -11.96 -8.43
CA ALA A 49 10.87 -11.34 -7.65
C ALA A 49 11.98 -10.72 -8.53
N PRO A 50 12.49 -9.53 -8.20
CA PRO A 50 11.99 -8.64 -7.18
C PRO A 50 10.65 -7.98 -7.59
N TYR A 51 9.67 -8.05 -6.70
CA TYR A 51 8.36 -7.50 -6.96
C TYR A 51 8.41 -5.96 -7.12
N LEU A 52 7.49 -5.42 -7.91
CA LEU A 52 7.32 -3.99 -8.12
C LEU A 52 5.86 -3.66 -8.42
N ILE A 53 5.36 -2.61 -7.81
CA ILE A 53 4.15 -1.92 -8.24
C ILE A 53 4.46 -0.44 -8.45
N SER A 54 3.99 0.13 -9.56
CA SER A 54 4.20 1.55 -9.86
C SER A 54 3.04 2.15 -10.66
N ALA A 55 2.83 3.44 -10.47
CA ALA A 55 1.98 4.29 -11.29
C ALA A 55 2.55 5.70 -11.25
N ASP A 56 2.73 6.32 -12.41
CA ASP A 56 3.34 7.64 -12.58
C ASP A 56 4.67 7.75 -11.78
N ASN A 57 4.74 8.69 -10.86
CA ASN A 57 5.91 8.94 -10.02
C ASN A 57 5.92 8.16 -8.69
N CYS A 58 4.97 7.25 -8.49
CA CYS A 58 4.89 6.42 -7.29
C CYS A 58 5.32 4.99 -7.58
N PHE A 59 6.21 4.44 -6.78
CA PHE A 59 6.52 3.02 -6.85
C PHE A 59 6.83 2.41 -5.47
N CYS A 60 6.59 1.11 -5.35
CA CYS A 60 7.00 0.30 -4.21
C CYS A 60 7.56 -1.03 -4.71
N SER A 61 8.70 -1.42 -4.17
CA SER A 61 9.38 -2.69 -4.40
C SER A 61 9.75 -3.35 -3.09
N GLU A 62 10.44 -4.48 -3.13
CA GLU A 62 10.90 -5.16 -1.92
C GLU A 62 11.83 -4.34 -1.03
N THR A 63 12.65 -3.47 -1.63
CA THR A 63 13.73 -2.77 -0.93
C THR A 63 13.65 -1.25 -0.99
N ARG A 64 12.68 -0.71 -1.73
CA ARG A 64 12.58 0.74 -1.93
C ARG A 64 11.16 1.17 -2.19
N THR A 65 10.79 2.31 -1.62
CA THR A 65 9.58 3.05 -1.99
C THR A 65 9.92 4.50 -2.31
N LEU A 66 9.29 5.02 -3.34
CA LEU A 66 9.45 6.41 -3.76
C LEU A 66 8.11 6.90 -4.29
N GLY A 67 7.83 8.17 -4.06
CA GLY A 67 6.65 8.78 -4.68
C GLY A 67 6.41 10.19 -4.23
N MET A 68 5.39 10.77 -4.82
CA MET A 68 4.87 12.07 -4.47
C MET A 68 3.35 12.05 -4.61
N VAL A 69 2.67 12.51 -3.58
CA VAL A 69 1.24 12.81 -3.60
C VAL A 69 1.09 14.30 -3.37
N ASP A 70 0.40 14.98 -4.28
CA ASP A 70 0.12 16.40 -4.24
C ASP A 70 -1.40 16.54 -4.48
N VAL A 71 -2.12 17.04 -3.50
CA VAL A 71 -3.59 17.18 -3.51
C VAL A 71 -3.94 18.62 -3.18
N THR A 72 -4.65 19.27 -4.08
CA THR A 72 -5.08 20.66 -3.89
C THR A 72 -6.40 20.75 -3.14
N GLU A 73 -6.71 21.94 -2.60
CA GLU A 73 -8.00 22.22 -1.99
C GLU A 73 -9.15 22.07 -3.00
N GLU A 74 -8.92 22.44 -4.25
CA GLU A 74 -9.88 22.29 -5.33
C GLU A 74 -10.20 20.82 -5.62
N GLU A 75 -9.17 19.95 -5.60
CA GLU A 75 -9.35 18.50 -5.77
C GLU A 75 -10.14 17.91 -4.59
N CYS A 76 -9.85 18.30 -3.36
CA CYS A 76 -10.62 17.87 -2.19
C CYS A 76 -12.09 18.27 -2.28
N GLN A 77 -12.38 19.48 -2.78
CA GLN A 77 -13.75 19.96 -2.96
C GLN A 77 -14.47 19.27 -4.12
N ALA A 78 -13.73 18.98 -5.22
CA ALA A 78 -14.28 18.29 -6.39
C ALA A 78 -14.56 16.79 -6.12
N HIS A 79 -13.76 16.17 -5.24
CA HIS A 79 -13.77 14.73 -4.96
C HIS A 79 -13.81 14.41 -3.46
N PRO A 80 -14.86 14.85 -2.74
CA PRO A 80 -14.98 14.58 -1.30
C PRO A 80 -15.02 13.08 -0.97
N GLU A 81 -15.43 12.25 -1.91
CA GLU A 81 -15.43 10.78 -1.79
C GLU A 81 -14.02 10.17 -1.65
N TYR A 82 -12.97 10.88 -2.04
CA TYR A 82 -11.59 10.44 -1.86
C TYR A 82 -11.11 10.57 -0.43
N MET A 83 -11.81 11.32 0.41
CA MET A 83 -11.51 11.52 1.83
C MET A 83 -10.05 11.92 2.07
N SER A 84 -9.51 12.77 1.20
CA SER A 84 -8.15 13.29 1.26
C SER A 84 -8.14 14.67 1.89
N ASP A 85 -7.08 14.95 2.65
CA ASP A 85 -6.71 16.33 2.97
C ASP A 85 -5.97 16.96 1.78
N ALA A 86 -5.88 18.29 1.77
CA ALA A 86 -5.02 19.01 0.85
C ALA A 86 -3.60 19.08 1.41
N GLY A 87 -2.62 18.91 0.54
CA GLY A 87 -1.21 18.95 0.91
C GLY A 87 -0.32 18.18 -0.04
N LYS A 88 0.97 18.17 0.29
CA LYS A 88 1.99 17.54 -0.55
C LYS A 88 2.94 16.72 0.28
N MET A 89 3.11 15.46 -0.09
CA MET A 89 4.12 14.59 0.49
C MET A 89 4.96 13.94 -0.60
N TYR A 90 6.28 14.06 -0.45
CA TYR A 90 7.29 13.34 -1.22
C TYR A 90 8.03 12.39 -0.29
N TRP A 91 8.34 11.20 -0.76
CA TRP A 91 9.20 10.27 -0.03
C TRP A 91 10.17 9.56 -0.99
N ASN A 92 11.32 9.21 -0.48
CA ASN A 92 12.30 8.35 -1.15
C ASN A 92 13.03 7.58 -0.06
N LEU A 93 12.62 6.33 0.14
CA LEU A 93 13.07 5.50 1.25
C LEU A 93 13.57 4.16 0.74
N THR A 94 14.73 3.74 1.21
CA THR A 94 15.15 2.34 1.16
C THR A 94 14.61 1.60 2.37
N MET A 95 14.37 0.30 2.21
CA MET A 95 13.82 -0.58 3.23
C MET A 95 14.78 -1.74 3.49
N ASP A 96 15.17 -1.90 4.75
CA ASP A 96 15.98 -3.03 5.22
C ASP A 96 15.08 -3.93 6.09
N LYS A 97 14.46 -4.91 5.44
CA LYS A 97 13.51 -5.84 6.04
C LYS A 97 14.27 -6.96 6.73
N LYS A 98 14.11 -7.11 8.06
CA LYS A 98 14.83 -8.10 8.85
C LYS A 98 14.09 -9.43 9.02
N MET A 99 12.78 -9.40 8.91
CA MET A 99 11.97 -10.59 9.20
C MET A 99 10.77 -10.62 8.25
N THR A 100 10.65 -11.73 7.52
CA THR A 100 9.51 -12.00 6.63
C THR A 100 8.93 -13.36 6.96
N PHE A 101 7.62 -13.51 6.93
CA PHE A 101 6.97 -14.80 7.13
C PHE A 101 5.54 -14.79 6.61
N ASN A 102 5.09 -15.97 6.20
CA ASN A 102 3.69 -16.21 5.90
C ASN A 102 2.97 -16.69 7.16
N VAL A 103 1.74 -16.24 7.36
CA VAL A 103 0.98 -16.53 8.56
C VAL A 103 -0.11 -17.55 8.28
N GLY A 104 -0.18 -18.53 9.18
CA GLY A 104 -1.24 -19.52 9.21
C GLY A 104 -1.33 -20.36 7.94
N TYR A 105 -2.53 -20.78 7.67
CA TYR A 105 -2.83 -21.65 6.53
C TYR A 105 -2.68 -20.97 5.17
N GLY A 106 -2.76 -19.65 5.11
CA GLY A 106 -2.52 -18.88 3.90
C GLY A 106 -1.09 -18.98 3.35
N ALA A 107 -0.15 -19.51 4.14
CA ALA A 107 1.20 -19.83 3.71
C ALA A 107 1.28 -21.08 2.83
N SER A 108 0.33 -21.98 2.94
CA SER A 108 0.33 -23.27 2.22
C SER A 108 -0.10 -23.07 0.77
N GLU A 109 0.80 -23.37 -0.15
CA GLU A 109 0.53 -23.32 -1.60
C GLU A 109 -0.70 -24.16 -1.98
N PRO A 110 -0.88 -25.41 -1.54
CA PRO A 110 -2.06 -26.19 -1.87
C PRO A 110 -3.38 -25.56 -1.41
N LEU A 111 -3.38 -24.85 -0.29
CA LEU A 111 -4.59 -24.18 0.21
C LEU A 111 -4.86 -22.87 -0.54
N ARG A 112 -3.81 -22.18 -1.02
CA ARG A 112 -3.98 -21.03 -1.93
C ARG A 112 -4.52 -21.47 -3.28
N ASP A 113 -3.96 -22.53 -3.84
CA ASP A 113 -4.39 -23.07 -5.13
C ASP A 113 -5.82 -23.62 -5.10
N ALA A 114 -6.22 -24.16 -3.95
CA ALA A 114 -7.58 -24.61 -3.70
C ALA A 114 -8.56 -23.45 -3.35
N GLU A 115 -8.08 -22.19 -3.30
CA GLU A 115 -8.87 -21.02 -2.89
C GLU A 115 -9.61 -21.25 -1.56
N ALA A 116 -8.95 -21.93 -0.62
CA ALA A 116 -9.57 -22.37 0.64
C ALA A 116 -9.86 -21.24 1.63
N PHE A 117 -9.39 -20.03 1.35
CA PHE A 117 -9.58 -18.84 2.18
C PHE A 117 -9.98 -17.65 1.32
N GLU A 118 -10.79 -16.77 1.92
CA GLU A 118 -11.27 -15.55 1.27
C GLU A 118 -10.22 -14.42 1.32
N MET A 119 -9.34 -14.44 2.34
CA MET A 119 -8.32 -13.43 2.55
C MET A 119 -6.99 -14.07 2.94
N PHE A 120 -5.91 -13.51 2.40
CA PHE A 120 -4.54 -13.91 2.69
C PHE A 120 -3.76 -12.73 3.24
N TRP A 121 -2.77 -13.03 4.07
CA TRP A 121 -1.86 -12.06 4.65
C TRP A 121 -0.43 -12.59 4.65
N HIS A 122 0.50 -11.71 4.31
CA HIS A 122 1.93 -11.98 4.33
C HIS A 122 2.65 -10.82 5.01
N CYS A 123 3.45 -11.13 6.04
CA CYS A 123 4.36 -10.18 6.62
C CYS A 123 5.61 -10.08 5.73
N GLU A 124 5.71 -9.01 4.97
CA GLU A 124 6.85 -8.77 4.08
C GLU A 124 8.04 -8.13 4.79
N GLY A 125 7.82 -7.51 5.93
CA GLY A 125 8.89 -6.86 6.69
C GLY A 125 8.46 -6.46 8.08
N MET A 126 8.54 -7.37 9.04
CA MET A 126 8.50 -7.02 10.45
C MET A 126 9.89 -6.53 10.87
N LYS A 127 9.95 -5.49 11.70
CA LYS A 127 11.21 -4.83 12.05
C LYS A 127 11.99 -4.36 10.81
N THR A 128 11.35 -3.54 10.02
CA THR A 128 11.97 -2.89 8.84
C THR A 128 12.60 -1.57 9.27
N ALA A 129 13.88 -1.39 8.97
CA ALA A 129 14.54 -0.11 9.08
C ALA A 129 14.45 0.66 7.76
N PHE A 130 14.26 1.96 7.85
CA PHE A 130 14.16 2.84 6.68
C PHE A 130 15.32 3.82 6.64
N GLU A 131 15.74 4.20 5.44
CA GLU A 131 16.75 5.23 5.22
C GLU A 131 16.37 6.07 4.02
N GLY A 132 16.51 7.39 4.14
CA GLY A 132 16.22 8.33 3.08
C GLY A 132 15.58 9.60 3.58
N LYS A 133 14.57 10.08 2.87
CA LYS A 133 13.88 11.30 3.28
C LYS A 133 12.40 11.31 2.95
N VAL A 134 11.68 12.09 3.75
CA VAL A 134 10.28 12.47 3.53
C VAL A 134 10.23 14.01 3.53
N VAL A 135 9.44 14.58 2.64
CA VAL A 135 9.12 16.01 2.64
C VAL A 135 7.62 16.18 2.74
N LEU A 136 7.13 16.80 3.79
CA LEU A 136 5.71 17.06 4.02
C LEU A 136 5.46 18.56 4.01
N ASN A 137 4.67 19.05 3.08
CA ASN A 137 4.32 20.48 2.93
C ASN A 137 5.54 21.40 2.95
N GLY A 138 6.66 20.96 2.37
CA GLY A 138 7.93 21.70 2.29
C GLY A 138 8.87 21.48 3.48
N GLU A 139 8.44 20.82 4.55
CA GLU A 139 9.30 20.44 5.66
C GLU A 139 9.99 19.10 5.38
N GLU A 140 11.32 19.08 5.48
CA GLU A 140 12.14 17.91 5.19
C GLU A 140 12.48 17.12 6.47
N TYR A 141 12.24 15.81 6.43
CA TYR A 141 12.58 14.85 7.47
C TYR A 141 13.60 13.85 6.92
N ILE A 142 14.77 13.81 7.51
CA ILE A 142 15.79 12.79 7.23
C ILE A 142 15.48 11.55 8.06
N VAL A 143 15.38 10.42 7.38
CA VAL A 143 15.09 9.12 8.00
C VAL A 143 16.38 8.32 8.05
N SER A 144 16.80 7.91 9.25
CA SER A 144 17.97 7.06 9.48
C SER A 144 17.54 5.65 9.91
N LYS A 145 18.37 4.66 9.64
CA LYS A 145 18.10 3.26 10.07
C LYS A 145 18.06 3.09 11.57
N GLU A 146 18.81 3.91 12.29
CA GLU A 146 18.93 3.86 13.73
C GLU A 146 17.68 4.38 14.43
N ASP A 147 17.05 5.40 13.85
CA ASP A 147 15.90 6.11 14.44
C ASP A 147 14.57 5.71 13.84
N SER A 148 14.59 4.81 12.84
CA SER A 148 13.38 4.37 12.17
C SER A 148 12.99 2.95 12.54
N TYR A 149 11.71 2.74 12.68
CA TYR A 149 11.10 1.44 12.78
C TYR A 149 9.84 1.40 11.94
N GLY A 150 9.66 0.34 11.21
CA GLY A 150 8.46 0.18 10.43
C GLY A 150 8.09 -1.28 10.20
N TYR A 151 6.97 -1.41 9.55
CA TYR A 151 6.33 -2.65 9.25
C TYR A 151 5.82 -2.61 7.80
N ALA A 152 6.00 -3.70 7.08
CA ALA A 152 5.47 -3.88 5.75
C ALA A 152 4.71 -5.19 5.66
N ASP A 153 3.50 -5.14 5.16
CA ASP A 153 2.70 -6.32 4.88
C ASP A 153 1.98 -6.23 3.53
N LYS A 154 1.44 -7.34 3.13
CA LYS A 154 0.58 -7.48 1.96
C LYS A 154 -0.64 -8.31 2.33
N ASN A 155 -1.80 -7.76 2.02
CA ASN A 155 -3.07 -8.45 2.11
C ASN A 155 -3.64 -8.63 0.70
N TRP A 156 -4.21 -9.77 0.42
CA TRP A 156 -4.93 -10.02 -0.82
C TRP A 156 -6.02 -11.06 -0.61
N GLY A 157 -7.03 -11.03 -1.42
CA GLY A 157 -8.17 -11.93 -1.31
C GLY A 157 -9.42 -11.35 -1.95
N ARG A 158 -10.54 -11.98 -1.69
CA ARG A 158 -11.83 -11.63 -2.28
C ARG A 158 -12.68 -10.76 -1.36
N ASP A 159 -12.70 -11.08 -0.08
CA ASP A 159 -13.58 -10.42 0.88
C ASP A 159 -13.10 -10.64 2.32
N PHE A 160 -13.51 -9.74 3.21
CA PHE A 160 -13.44 -9.91 4.66
C PHE A 160 -14.76 -10.54 5.14
N THR A 161 -14.78 -11.86 5.23
CA THR A 161 -16.00 -12.63 5.52
C THR A 161 -16.43 -12.59 6.99
N SER A 162 -15.57 -12.11 7.87
CA SER A 162 -15.86 -12.04 9.29
C SER A 162 -15.19 -10.84 9.96
N PRO A 163 -15.71 -10.35 11.10
CA PRO A 163 -15.03 -9.35 11.90
C PRO A 163 -13.63 -9.84 12.30
N TRP A 164 -12.65 -8.96 12.21
CA TRP A 164 -11.28 -9.24 12.61
C TRP A 164 -10.69 -8.07 13.39
N VAL A 165 -9.67 -8.35 14.18
CA VAL A 165 -8.94 -7.36 14.98
C VAL A 165 -7.48 -7.38 14.54
N TRP A 166 -6.95 -6.22 14.24
CA TRP A 166 -5.54 -6.01 13.99
C TRP A 166 -4.86 -5.46 15.24
N LEU A 167 -3.80 -6.11 15.66
CA LEU A 167 -2.92 -5.66 16.75
C LEU A 167 -1.49 -5.61 16.20
N ALA A 168 -0.88 -4.43 16.21
CA ALA A 168 0.49 -4.20 15.75
C ALA A 168 1.32 -3.48 16.82
#